data_233cbe86807bee73469500eeed9b4f27
#
_entry.id   233cbe86807bee73469500eeed9b4f27
#
_cell.length_a   1.000
_cell.length_b   1.000
_cell.length_c   1.000
_cell.angle_alpha   90.00
_cell.angle_beta   90.00
_cell.angle_gamma   90.00
#
_symmetry.space_group_name_H-M   'P 1'
#
loop_
_entity.id
_entity.type
_entity.pdbx_description
1 polymer ?
#
loop_
_entity_poly.entity_id
_entity_poly.type
_entity_poly.pdbx_seq_one_letter_code
_entity_poly.pdbx_strand_id
1 'polypeptide(L)'
;MQNHRVLVTGGAGFIGSNLANHLAERNEVTAVDDGYLGTPENLNNNVEFVEQSVVDDELPTDVDVVFHFAALSSYKMHEENPAQGARVNVEGFVNTIEQARQDGCDTVVYATTSSIYGDCTEPSPETMDVEARTGYEASKLARERYAEYFHNFHEMTLAGLRFFSVYQGFGGAEKHKGEFANTVAQFTDKIANGERPELFGDGSQTRDFTHVDDVVRACELAADHELQGIYNVGTGESYTFNEMIAMINDELGTNVDPKYIENPLQVYVHDTMADYSKIQEVTGWEPQIDFKEGVARVCKSYQ
;
A
#
# COMPACT_ATOMS: atom_id res chain seq x y z
N MET A 1 -2.62 17.34 8.96
CA MET A 1 -2.59 17.03 10.43
C MET A 1 -1.48 17.78 11.14
N GLN A 2 -1.69 18.29 12.39
CA GLN A 2 -0.68 18.97 13.21
C GLN A 2 -0.95 18.76 14.70
N ASN A 3 0.12 18.52 15.49
CA ASN A 3 0.06 18.35 16.94
C ASN A 3 -0.84 17.20 17.41
N HIS A 4 -0.94 16.13 16.62
CA HIS A 4 -1.64 14.91 16.98
C HIS A 4 -0.65 13.88 17.50
N ARG A 5 -1.13 12.99 18.37
CA ARG A 5 -0.49 11.72 18.69
C ARG A 5 -0.97 10.69 17.68
N VAL A 6 -0.05 10.06 16.99
CA VAL A 6 -0.34 9.18 15.85
C VAL A 6 0.32 7.82 16.04
N LEU A 7 -0.44 6.75 15.87
CA LEU A 7 0.08 5.39 15.79
C LEU A 7 0.09 4.92 14.32
N VAL A 8 1.23 4.39 13.87
CA VAL A 8 1.34 3.73 12.56
C VAL A 8 1.75 2.28 12.77
N THR A 9 0.83 1.33 12.58
CA THR A 9 1.17 -0.11 12.61
C THR A 9 1.68 -0.57 11.25
N GLY A 10 2.65 -1.51 11.22
CA GLY A 10 3.44 -1.76 10.02
C GLY A 10 4.31 -0.55 9.66
N GLY A 11 4.67 0.23 10.71
CA GLY A 11 5.29 1.54 10.58
C GLY A 11 6.75 1.50 10.13
N ALA A 12 7.45 0.37 10.27
CA ALA A 12 8.80 0.17 9.72
C ALA A 12 8.79 -0.43 8.30
N GLY A 13 7.61 -0.79 7.77
CA GLY A 13 7.42 -1.28 6.41
C GLY A 13 7.46 -0.16 5.36
N PHE A 14 7.27 -0.52 4.08
CA PHE A 14 7.38 0.39 2.95
C PHE A 14 6.46 1.62 3.04
N ILE A 15 5.14 1.42 3.04
CA ILE A 15 4.18 2.54 3.07
C ILE A 15 4.16 3.19 4.45
N GLY A 16 4.17 2.36 5.52
CA GLY A 16 4.09 2.85 6.90
C GLY A 16 5.23 3.78 7.27
N SER A 17 6.47 3.47 6.90
CA SER A 17 7.63 4.33 7.21
C SER A 17 7.62 5.64 6.45
N ASN A 18 7.20 5.64 5.17
CA ASN A 18 7.06 6.89 4.41
C ASN A 18 6.00 7.80 5.05
N LEU A 19 4.86 7.25 5.49
CA LEU A 19 3.83 8.01 6.20
C LEU A 19 4.31 8.47 7.58
N ALA A 20 4.91 7.57 8.38
CA ALA A 20 5.40 7.91 9.71
C ALA A 20 6.43 9.05 9.67
N ASN A 21 7.40 8.97 8.76
CA ASN A 21 8.41 10.00 8.55
C ASN A 21 7.80 11.35 8.12
N HIS A 22 6.82 11.33 7.23
CA HIS A 22 6.11 12.53 6.78
C HIS A 22 5.33 13.18 7.91
N LEU A 23 4.57 12.40 8.68
CA LEU A 23 3.74 12.92 9.78
C LEU A 23 4.57 13.41 10.96
N ALA A 24 5.74 12.80 11.24
CA ALA A 24 6.62 13.15 12.35
C ALA A 24 7.27 14.55 12.22
N GLU A 25 7.13 15.20 11.08
CA GLU A 25 7.54 16.61 10.93
C GLU A 25 6.66 17.57 11.77
N ARG A 26 5.41 17.18 12.05
CA ARG A 26 4.39 18.06 12.63
C ARG A 26 3.56 17.40 13.74
N ASN A 27 3.80 16.12 14.02
CA ASN A 27 3.03 15.31 14.97
C ASN A 27 3.96 14.47 15.84
N GLU A 28 3.44 13.94 16.94
CA GLU A 28 4.08 12.90 17.75
C GLU A 28 3.70 11.53 17.16
N VAL A 29 4.68 10.82 16.60
CA VAL A 29 4.41 9.59 15.83
C VAL A 29 5.12 8.40 16.46
N THR A 30 4.34 7.37 16.79
CA THR A 30 4.82 6.06 17.19
C THR A 30 4.60 5.05 16.04
N ALA A 31 5.67 4.41 15.61
CA ALA A 31 5.65 3.33 14.62
C ALA A 31 5.76 1.98 15.32
N VAL A 32 4.78 1.10 15.12
CA VAL A 32 4.78 -0.28 15.61
C VAL A 32 4.99 -1.24 14.44
N ASP A 33 5.92 -2.18 14.60
CA ASP A 33 6.23 -3.23 13.61
C ASP A 33 6.86 -4.43 14.30
N ASP A 34 6.64 -5.65 13.82
CA ASP A 34 7.26 -6.87 14.36
C ASP A 34 8.59 -7.24 13.65
N GLY A 35 9.01 -6.42 12.69
CA GLY A 35 10.25 -6.61 11.93
C GLY A 35 10.20 -7.76 10.93
N TYR A 36 9.02 -8.30 10.58
CA TYR A 36 8.92 -9.41 9.63
C TYR A 36 9.42 -9.04 8.23
N LEU A 37 9.02 -7.88 7.69
CA LEU A 37 9.51 -7.31 6.44
C LEU A 37 10.02 -5.88 6.62
N GLY A 38 9.52 -5.17 7.63
CA GLY A 38 9.95 -3.82 7.95
C GLY A 38 11.31 -3.80 8.64
N THR A 39 11.92 -2.62 8.67
CA THR A 39 13.15 -2.38 9.41
C THR A 39 13.13 -0.98 10.01
N PRO A 40 13.57 -0.80 11.27
CA PRO A 40 13.69 0.52 11.89
C PRO A 40 14.58 1.50 11.13
N GLU A 41 15.48 0.99 10.27
CA GLU A 41 16.34 1.82 9.41
C GLU A 41 15.55 2.66 8.39
N ASN A 42 14.30 2.30 8.12
CA ASN A 42 13.39 3.10 7.27
C ASN A 42 12.87 4.35 7.98
N LEU A 43 12.99 4.42 9.31
CA LEU A 43 12.42 5.49 10.12
C LEU A 43 13.46 6.59 10.40
N ASN A 44 13.02 7.84 10.38
CA ASN A 44 13.85 8.96 10.82
C ASN A 44 13.85 9.10 12.36
N ASN A 45 14.74 9.92 12.87
CA ASN A 45 14.94 10.10 14.33
C ASN A 45 13.76 10.79 15.06
N ASN A 46 12.76 11.29 14.34
CA ASN A 46 11.60 11.95 14.94
C ASN A 46 10.43 10.96 15.15
N VAL A 47 10.56 9.72 14.69
CA VAL A 47 9.57 8.66 14.88
C VAL A 47 10.00 7.79 16.04
N GLU A 48 9.14 7.60 17.04
CA GLU A 48 9.33 6.60 18.07
C GLU A 48 9.05 5.21 17.47
N PHE A 49 10.00 4.28 17.61
CA PHE A 49 9.83 2.90 17.16
C PHE A 49 9.60 1.95 18.32
N VAL A 50 8.57 1.13 18.21
CA VAL A 50 8.23 0.07 19.16
C VAL A 50 8.12 -1.26 18.42
N GLU A 51 8.96 -2.24 18.79
CA GLU A 51 8.92 -3.58 18.22
C GLU A 51 7.81 -4.38 18.90
N GLN A 52 6.67 -4.52 18.24
CA GLN A 52 5.48 -5.22 18.74
C GLN A 52 4.67 -5.84 17.59
N SER A 53 3.96 -6.94 17.90
CA SER A 53 3.03 -7.60 17.01
C SER A 53 1.61 -7.07 17.22
N VAL A 54 0.92 -6.73 16.13
CA VAL A 54 -0.51 -6.37 16.18
C VAL A 54 -1.42 -7.52 16.62
N VAL A 55 -0.89 -8.75 16.68
CA VAL A 55 -1.64 -9.95 17.06
C VAL A 55 -1.45 -10.29 18.53
N ASP A 56 -0.23 -10.21 19.03
CA ASP A 56 0.17 -10.83 20.30
C ASP A 56 0.42 -9.80 21.42
N ASP A 57 0.55 -8.51 21.10
CA ASP A 57 0.95 -7.46 22.04
C ASP A 57 -0.17 -6.45 22.31
N GLU A 58 -0.08 -5.76 23.45
CA GLU A 58 -0.85 -4.57 23.76
C GLU A 58 -0.20 -3.37 23.07
N LEU A 59 -0.95 -2.66 22.24
CA LEU A 59 -0.46 -1.58 21.41
C LEU A 59 -0.62 -0.22 22.10
N PRO A 60 0.23 0.77 21.79
CA PRO A 60 0.10 2.15 22.33
C PRO A 60 -1.01 2.92 21.60
N THR A 61 -2.28 2.56 21.83
CA THR A 61 -3.45 3.11 21.13
C THR A 61 -4.12 4.32 21.81
N ASP A 62 -3.55 4.82 22.92
CA ASP A 62 -3.93 6.14 23.50
C ASP A 62 -3.38 7.29 22.64
N VAL A 63 -3.95 7.42 21.45
CA VAL A 63 -3.56 8.37 20.39
C VAL A 63 -4.80 9.03 19.77
N ASP A 64 -4.57 10.07 18.97
CA ASP A 64 -5.68 10.76 18.29
C ASP A 64 -6.08 10.07 16.98
N VAL A 65 -5.13 9.42 16.30
CA VAL A 65 -5.35 8.73 15.02
C VAL A 65 -4.49 7.46 14.91
N VAL A 66 -5.07 6.38 14.39
CA VAL A 66 -4.37 5.15 14.02
C VAL A 66 -4.31 5.00 12.50
N PHE A 67 -3.10 4.79 11.96
CA PHE A 67 -2.89 4.30 10.60
C PHE A 67 -2.50 2.82 10.64
N HIS A 68 -3.38 1.94 10.16
CA HIS A 68 -3.15 0.50 10.23
C HIS A 68 -2.66 -0.07 8.90
N PHE A 69 -1.34 -0.28 8.80
CA PHE A 69 -0.70 -0.88 7.61
C PHE A 69 -0.05 -2.23 7.87
N ALA A 70 0.04 -2.69 9.12
CA ALA A 70 0.52 -4.03 9.44
C ALA A 70 -0.25 -5.09 8.65
N ALA A 71 0.46 -5.86 7.83
CA ALA A 71 -0.13 -6.89 6.98
C ALA A 71 0.91 -7.80 6.33
N LEU A 72 0.55 -9.04 6.07
CA LEU A 72 1.16 -9.83 5.02
C LEU A 72 0.58 -9.35 3.68
N SER A 73 1.38 -8.62 2.90
CA SER A 73 0.90 -7.75 1.83
C SER A 73 0.97 -8.35 0.43
N SER A 74 1.20 -9.65 0.29
CA SER A 74 1.26 -10.33 -1.00
C SER A 74 0.42 -11.61 -1.05
N TYR A 75 -0.06 -11.93 -2.25
CA TYR A 75 -0.72 -13.19 -2.57
C TYR A 75 0.14 -14.40 -2.14
N LYS A 76 1.45 -14.42 -2.48
CA LYS A 76 2.37 -15.50 -2.20
C LYS A 76 2.47 -15.83 -0.70
N MET A 77 2.53 -14.81 0.17
CA MET A 77 2.57 -15.00 1.63
C MET A 77 1.33 -15.70 2.17
N HIS A 78 0.17 -15.45 1.56
CA HIS A 78 -1.10 -16.08 1.93
C HIS A 78 -1.24 -17.49 1.37
N GLU A 79 -0.69 -17.80 0.21
CA GLU A 79 -0.68 -19.16 -0.33
C GLU A 79 0.21 -20.09 0.47
N GLU A 80 1.38 -19.62 0.88
CA GLU A 80 2.32 -20.40 1.67
C GLU A 80 1.77 -20.71 3.07
N ASN A 81 1.07 -19.78 3.71
CA ASN A 81 0.47 -19.96 5.02
C ASN A 81 -0.83 -19.15 5.19
N PRO A 82 -1.99 -19.67 4.70
CA PRO A 82 -3.27 -18.95 4.77
C PRO A 82 -3.72 -18.63 6.20
N ALA A 83 -3.42 -19.50 7.18
CA ALA A 83 -3.78 -19.30 8.58
C ALA A 83 -3.02 -18.09 9.18
N GLN A 84 -1.72 -17.99 8.92
CA GLN A 84 -0.91 -16.86 9.34
C GLN A 84 -1.35 -15.58 8.63
N GLY A 85 -1.69 -15.66 7.33
CA GLY A 85 -2.25 -14.55 6.58
C GLY A 85 -3.53 -13.99 7.20
N ALA A 86 -4.48 -14.85 7.55
CA ALA A 86 -5.71 -14.47 8.23
C ALA A 86 -5.44 -13.90 9.64
N ARG A 87 -4.53 -14.54 10.40
CA ARG A 87 -4.17 -14.11 11.74
C ARG A 87 -3.61 -12.69 11.73
N VAL A 88 -2.61 -12.39 10.91
CA VAL A 88 -2.01 -11.07 10.86
C VAL A 88 -2.99 -10.05 10.28
N ASN A 89 -3.62 -10.37 9.14
CA ASN A 89 -4.41 -9.39 8.40
C ASN A 89 -5.81 -9.16 8.98
N VAL A 90 -6.43 -10.14 9.64
CA VAL A 90 -7.79 -10.00 10.17
C VAL A 90 -7.78 -9.87 11.69
N GLU A 91 -7.20 -10.83 12.41
CA GLU A 91 -7.11 -10.77 13.87
C GLU A 91 -6.32 -9.54 14.33
N GLY A 92 -5.13 -9.29 13.74
CA GLY A 92 -4.33 -8.10 14.06
C GLY A 92 -5.04 -6.79 13.77
N PHE A 93 -5.84 -6.71 12.70
CA PHE A 93 -6.68 -5.56 12.41
C PHE A 93 -7.76 -5.34 13.48
N VAL A 94 -8.50 -6.39 13.83
CA VAL A 94 -9.56 -6.32 14.84
C VAL A 94 -8.99 -5.96 16.22
N ASN A 95 -7.85 -6.55 16.60
CA ASN A 95 -7.16 -6.22 17.85
C ASN A 95 -6.77 -4.74 17.90
N THR A 96 -6.18 -4.21 16.84
CA THR A 96 -5.76 -2.79 16.78
C THR A 96 -6.96 -1.86 16.95
N ILE A 97 -8.06 -2.11 16.24
CA ILE A 97 -9.25 -1.24 16.30
C ILE A 97 -9.93 -1.35 17.67
N GLU A 98 -10.03 -2.57 18.24
CA GLU A 98 -10.69 -2.75 19.55
C GLU A 98 -9.88 -2.10 20.66
N GLN A 99 -8.55 -2.18 20.63
CA GLN A 99 -7.70 -1.47 21.59
C GLN A 99 -7.84 0.07 21.42
N ALA A 100 -7.77 0.57 20.17
CA ALA A 100 -7.98 2.00 19.89
C ALA A 100 -9.32 2.50 20.44
N ARG A 101 -10.41 1.75 20.19
CA ARG A 101 -11.74 2.06 20.70
C ARG A 101 -11.79 2.11 22.25
N GLN A 102 -11.13 1.15 22.92
CA GLN A 102 -11.10 1.09 24.38
C GLN A 102 -10.31 2.26 24.99
N ASP A 103 -9.27 2.73 24.29
CA ASP A 103 -8.45 3.86 24.70
C ASP A 103 -9.01 5.23 24.25
N GLY A 104 -10.13 5.21 23.52
CA GLY A 104 -10.85 6.42 23.10
C GLY A 104 -10.36 7.04 21.80
N CYS A 105 -9.59 6.31 20.99
CA CYS A 105 -9.24 6.71 19.64
C CYS A 105 -10.31 6.23 18.65
N ASP A 106 -11.05 7.17 18.06
CA ASP A 106 -12.18 6.88 17.19
C ASP A 106 -11.82 6.94 15.69
N THR A 107 -10.65 7.47 15.32
CA THR A 107 -10.25 7.68 13.93
C THR A 107 -9.18 6.68 13.49
N VAL A 108 -9.52 5.85 12.48
CA VAL A 108 -8.61 4.85 11.92
C VAL A 108 -8.58 4.94 10.40
N VAL A 109 -7.38 5.05 9.81
CA VAL A 109 -7.15 4.89 8.37
C VAL A 109 -6.42 3.57 8.13
N TYR A 110 -6.89 2.75 7.21
CA TYR A 110 -6.29 1.43 7.00
C TYR A 110 -6.12 1.06 5.53
N ALA A 111 -5.09 0.25 5.25
CA ALA A 111 -4.82 -0.27 3.92
C ALA A 111 -5.72 -1.47 3.58
N THR A 112 -6.44 -1.35 2.45
CA THR A 112 -7.07 -2.46 1.75
C THR A 112 -6.39 -2.67 0.39
N THR A 113 -7.07 -3.13 -0.65
CA THR A 113 -6.41 -3.51 -1.91
C THR A 113 -7.31 -3.31 -3.12
N SER A 114 -6.73 -2.85 -4.23
CA SER A 114 -7.41 -2.80 -5.53
C SER A 114 -7.50 -4.17 -6.23
N SER A 115 -6.72 -5.17 -5.81
CA SER A 115 -6.73 -6.50 -6.47
C SER A 115 -8.11 -7.19 -6.45
N ILE A 116 -8.97 -6.81 -5.50
CA ILE A 116 -10.35 -7.34 -5.39
C ILE A 116 -11.25 -6.96 -6.57
N TYR A 117 -10.90 -5.93 -7.35
CA TYR A 117 -11.66 -5.58 -8.55
C TYR A 117 -11.47 -6.60 -9.69
N GLY A 118 -10.39 -7.37 -9.66
CA GLY A 118 -10.06 -8.29 -10.75
C GLY A 118 -9.52 -7.57 -11.98
N ASP A 119 -9.75 -8.17 -13.13
CA ASP A 119 -9.36 -7.59 -14.42
C ASP A 119 -10.33 -6.48 -14.81
N CYS A 120 -9.81 -5.26 -14.93
CA CYS A 120 -10.59 -4.08 -15.25
C CYS A 120 -9.81 -3.15 -16.17
N THR A 121 -10.30 -3.00 -17.42
CA THR A 121 -9.75 -2.05 -18.40
C THR A 121 -10.38 -0.67 -18.31
N GLU A 122 -11.50 -0.55 -17.61
CA GLU A 122 -12.18 0.71 -17.31
C GLU A 122 -11.93 1.10 -15.86
N PRO A 123 -12.07 2.40 -15.50
CA PRO A 123 -11.93 2.84 -14.13
C PRO A 123 -12.87 2.10 -13.17
N SER A 124 -12.32 1.52 -12.11
CA SER A 124 -13.03 0.71 -11.12
C SER A 124 -13.53 1.57 -9.97
N PRO A 125 -14.85 1.87 -9.88
CA PRO A 125 -15.41 2.63 -8.75
C PRO A 125 -15.58 1.76 -7.51
N GLU A 126 -15.61 2.37 -6.31
CA GLU A 126 -15.79 1.66 -5.03
C GLU A 126 -17.15 0.96 -4.90
N THR A 127 -18.13 1.36 -5.71
CA THR A 127 -19.48 0.74 -5.79
C THR A 127 -19.52 -0.56 -6.57
N MET A 128 -18.42 -0.94 -7.24
CA MET A 128 -18.33 -2.18 -7.99
C MET A 128 -18.43 -3.38 -7.04
N ASP A 129 -19.23 -4.39 -7.45
CA ASP A 129 -19.28 -5.67 -6.75
C ASP A 129 -17.92 -6.36 -6.82
N VAL A 130 -17.43 -6.82 -5.67
CA VAL A 130 -16.11 -7.42 -5.55
C VAL A 130 -16.16 -8.79 -4.90
N GLU A 131 -15.32 -9.70 -5.39
CA GLU A 131 -15.18 -11.06 -4.88
C GLU A 131 -13.72 -11.37 -4.58
N ALA A 132 -13.46 -12.05 -3.46
CA ALA A 132 -12.13 -12.53 -3.13
C ALA A 132 -11.80 -13.79 -3.93
N ARG A 133 -10.70 -13.77 -4.69
CA ARG A 133 -10.18 -14.91 -5.45
C ARG A 133 -8.98 -15.56 -4.78
N THR A 134 -8.40 -14.88 -3.79
CA THR A 134 -7.20 -15.29 -3.06
C THR A 134 -7.37 -15.09 -1.55
N GLY A 135 -6.56 -15.78 -0.75
CA GLY A 135 -6.52 -15.57 0.71
C GLY A 135 -6.16 -14.13 1.11
N TYR A 136 -5.28 -13.50 0.33
CA TYR A 136 -4.93 -12.10 0.52
C TYR A 136 -6.15 -11.18 0.32
N GLU A 137 -6.85 -11.31 -0.81
CA GLU A 137 -8.06 -10.52 -1.08
C GLU A 137 -9.16 -10.75 -0.04
N ALA A 138 -9.37 -12.02 0.35
CA ALA A 138 -10.33 -12.37 1.42
C ALA A 138 -9.98 -11.67 2.74
N SER A 139 -8.71 -11.63 3.11
CA SER A 139 -8.26 -10.96 4.34
C SER A 139 -8.47 -9.45 4.29
N LYS A 140 -8.28 -8.83 3.12
CA LYS A 140 -8.52 -7.38 2.94
C LYS A 140 -10.00 -7.03 2.93
N LEU A 141 -10.85 -7.83 2.27
CA LEU A 141 -12.30 -7.66 2.35
C LEU A 141 -12.86 -7.87 3.77
N ALA A 142 -12.28 -8.80 4.54
CA ALA A 142 -12.66 -8.98 5.93
C ALA A 142 -12.41 -7.70 6.76
N ARG A 143 -11.30 -6.99 6.53
CA ARG A 143 -11.04 -5.68 7.17
C ARG A 143 -12.15 -4.67 6.85
N GLU A 144 -12.57 -4.56 5.59
CA GLU A 144 -13.63 -3.64 5.17
C GLU A 144 -14.96 -3.96 5.90
N ARG A 145 -15.29 -5.26 6.08
CA ARG A 145 -16.50 -5.67 6.81
C ARG A 145 -16.41 -5.44 8.32
N TYR A 146 -15.25 -5.66 8.93
CA TYR A 146 -15.05 -5.32 10.34
C TYR A 146 -15.07 -3.80 10.56
N ALA A 147 -14.50 -3.00 9.67
CA ALA A 147 -14.56 -1.54 9.74
C ALA A 147 -16.03 -1.04 9.69
N GLU A 148 -16.85 -1.61 8.80
CA GLU A 148 -18.29 -1.33 8.75
C GLU A 148 -19.00 -1.69 10.06
N TYR A 149 -18.64 -2.85 10.66
CA TYR A 149 -19.16 -3.25 11.96
C TYR A 149 -18.78 -2.25 13.07
N PHE A 150 -17.50 -1.87 13.19
CA PHE A 150 -17.06 -0.91 14.21
C PHE A 150 -17.70 0.46 14.04
N HIS A 151 -17.91 0.91 12.80
CA HIS A 151 -18.65 2.13 12.54
C HIS A 151 -20.11 2.03 13.00
N ASN A 152 -20.83 1.01 12.57
CA ASN A 152 -22.26 0.89 12.80
C ASN A 152 -22.63 0.63 14.27
N PHE A 153 -21.77 -0.05 15.04
CA PHE A 153 -22.06 -0.44 16.42
C PHE A 153 -21.28 0.34 17.48
N HIS A 154 -20.20 0.99 17.09
CA HIS A 154 -19.31 1.69 18.02
C HIS A 154 -19.06 3.15 17.61
N GLU A 155 -19.68 3.61 16.53
CA GLU A 155 -19.63 5.00 16.04
C GLU A 155 -18.19 5.48 15.71
N MET A 156 -17.26 4.54 15.45
CA MET A 156 -15.90 4.87 15.04
C MET A 156 -15.84 5.36 13.58
N THR A 157 -14.87 6.17 13.25
CA THR A 157 -14.58 6.66 11.91
C THR A 157 -13.45 5.85 11.28
N LEU A 158 -13.77 5.05 10.26
CA LEU A 158 -12.80 4.16 9.63
C LEU A 158 -12.76 4.36 8.12
N ALA A 159 -11.61 4.82 7.60
CA ALA A 159 -11.34 4.98 6.17
C ALA A 159 -10.47 3.85 5.63
N GLY A 160 -11.02 3.00 4.78
CA GLY A 160 -10.29 1.98 4.06
C GLY A 160 -9.81 2.50 2.71
N LEU A 161 -8.50 2.46 2.47
CA LEU A 161 -7.91 2.93 1.22
C LEU A 161 -7.49 1.74 0.35
N ARG A 162 -8.12 1.58 -0.81
CA ARG A 162 -7.76 0.59 -1.83
C ARG A 162 -6.62 1.15 -2.67
N PHE A 163 -5.40 0.74 -2.33
CA PHE A 163 -4.21 1.19 -3.05
C PHE A 163 -4.03 0.46 -4.37
N PHE A 164 -3.66 1.22 -5.41
CA PHE A 164 -3.29 0.69 -6.73
C PHE A 164 -1.77 0.72 -6.88
N SER A 165 -1.20 -0.44 -7.15
CA SER A 165 0.23 -0.70 -7.48
C SER A 165 1.25 0.32 -6.94
N VAL A 166 1.31 0.49 -5.62
CA VAL A 166 2.18 1.48 -4.96
C VAL A 166 3.65 1.15 -5.18
N TYR A 167 4.46 2.16 -5.54
CA TYR A 167 5.88 2.02 -5.79
C TYR A 167 6.71 3.20 -5.26
N GLN A 168 8.02 2.97 -5.03
CA GLN A 168 9.02 3.99 -4.68
C GLN A 168 10.39 3.66 -5.29
N GLY A 169 10.69 2.37 -5.47
CA GLY A 169 12.00 1.88 -5.91
C GLY A 169 12.95 1.52 -4.75
N PHE A 170 14.06 0.85 -5.12
CA PHE A 170 15.05 0.38 -4.14
C PHE A 170 15.97 1.48 -3.58
N GLY A 171 15.86 2.70 -4.06
CA GLY A 171 16.47 3.88 -3.42
C GLY A 171 15.75 4.33 -2.13
N GLY A 172 14.56 3.79 -1.86
CA GLY A 172 13.74 4.10 -0.68
C GLY A 172 13.41 2.87 0.17
N ALA A 173 12.41 3.02 1.04
CA ALA A 173 11.99 1.99 1.99
C ALA A 173 11.44 0.70 1.31
N GLU A 174 11.12 0.74 0.04
CA GLU A 174 10.68 -0.43 -0.71
C GLU A 174 11.77 -1.51 -0.87
N LYS A 175 13.05 -1.13 -0.74
CA LYS A 175 14.20 -2.05 -0.84
C LYS A 175 14.07 -3.27 0.08
N HIS A 176 13.57 -3.08 1.29
CA HIS A 176 13.45 -4.15 2.29
C HIS A 176 12.38 -5.18 1.95
N LYS A 177 11.49 -4.89 0.99
CA LYS A 177 10.50 -5.86 0.49
C LYS A 177 11.13 -6.96 -0.39
N GLY A 178 12.31 -6.75 -0.96
CA GLY A 178 12.99 -7.72 -1.80
C GLY A 178 12.11 -8.22 -2.95
N GLU A 179 11.87 -9.53 -3.01
CA GLU A 179 11.01 -10.17 -4.03
C GLU A 179 9.51 -9.76 -3.96
N PHE A 180 9.07 -9.15 -2.86
CA PHE A 180 7.70 -8.65 -2.68
C PHE A 180 7.56 -7.16 -3.03
N ALA A 181 8.62 -6.52 -3.52
CA ALA A 181 8.56 -5.14 -4.00
C ALA A 181 7.73 -5.03 -5.28
N ASN A 182 7.30 -3.80 -5.61
CA ASN A 182 6.60 -3.53 -6.86
C ASN A 182 7.51 -3.84 -8.08
N THR A 183 6.88 -4.21 -9.20
CA THR A 183 7.59 -4.51 -10.44
C THR A 183 8.43 -3.33 -10.96
N VAL A 184 8.02 -2.09 -10.69
CA VAL A 184 8.82 -0.89 -11.02
C VAL A 184 10.20 -0.96 -10.36
N ALA A 185 10.25 -1.24 -9.04
CA ALA A 185 11.50 -1.37 -8.30
C ALA A 185 12.36 -2.54 -8.81
N GLN A 186 11.73 -3.73 -8.97
CA GLN A 186 12.42 -4.95 -9.38
C GLN A 186 13.00 -4.85 -10.81
N PHE A 187 12.22 -4.26 -11.75
CA PHE A 187 12.65 -4.17 -13.14
C PHE A 187 13.69 -3.07 -13.35
N THR A 188 13.59 -1.97 -12.60
CA THR A 188 14.63 -0.94 -12.60
C THR A 188 15.97 -1.52 -12.11
N ASP A 189 15.95 -2.27 -11.01
CA ASP A 189 17.16 -2.91 -10.47
C ASP A 189 17.78 -3.88 -11.48
N LYS A 190 16.99 -4.76 -12.10
CA LYS A 190 17.46 -5.70 -13.12
C LYS A 190 18.08 -4.96 -14.31
N ILE A 191 17.39 -3.97 -14.88
CA ILE A 191 17.84 -3.23 -16.05
C ILE A 191 19.12 -2.45 -15.74
N ALA A 192 19.21 -1.81 -14.57
CA ALA A 192 20.42 -1.11 -14.12
C ALA A 192 21.63 -2.04 -14.00
N ASN A 193 21.41 -3.30 -13.65
CA ASN A 193 22.46 -4.34 -13.59
C ASN A 193 22.69 -5.07 -14.92
N GLY A 194 22.02 -4.66 -16.01
CA GLY A 194 22.13 -5.31 -17.33
C GLY A 194 21.41 -6.65 -17.42
N GLU A 195 20.53 -6.95 -16.48
CA GLU A 195 19.71 -8.16 -16.43
C GLU A 195 18.38 -7.96 -17.14
N ARG A 196 17.91 -9.01 -17.80
CA ARG A 196 16.62 -8.97 -18.52
C ARG A 196 15.46 -9.23 -17.55
N PRO A 197 14.50 -8.29 -17.38
CA PRO A 197 13.29 -8.58 -16.63
C PRO A 197 12.42 -9.62 -17.32
N GLU A 198 11.73 -10.47 -16.56
CA GLU A 198 10.80 -11.46 -17.11
C GLU A 198 9.38 -10.88 -17.09
N LEU A 199 8.74 -10.85 -18.25
CA LEU A 199 7.35 -10.45 -18.45
C LEU A 199 6.47 -11.66 -18.72
N PHE A 200 5.31 -11.73 -18.12
CA PHE A 200 4.31 -12.76 -18.42
C PHE A 200 3.61 -12.45 -19.74
N GLY A 201 3.37 -13.50 -20.55
CA GLY A 201 2.73 -13.37 -21.86
C GLY A 201 3.55 -12.50 -22.82
N ASP A 202 2.93 -11.47 -23.36
CA ASP A 202 3.53 -10.50 -24.27
C ASP A 202 3.87 -9.14 -23.65
N GLY A 203 3.68 -9.00 -22.33
CA GLY A 203 3.96 -7.76 -21.60
C GLY A 203 2.89 -6.67 -21.76
N SER A 204 1.73 -7.01 -22.33
CA SER A 204 0.61 -6.08 -22.57
C SER A 204 -0.26 -5.82 -21.34
N GLN A 205 -0.07 -6.59 -20.26
CA GLN A 205 -0.79 -6.35 -19.00
C GLN A 205 -0.55 -4.96 -18.46
N THR A 206 -1.58 -4.34 -17.89
CA THR A 206 -1.52 -2.95 -17.42
C THR A 206 -1.68 -2.82 -15.91
N ARG A 207 -1.08 -1.79 -15.35
CA ARG A 207 -1.29 -1.38 -13.95
C ARG A 207 -1.45 0.13 -13.87
N ASP A 208 -2.31 0.53 -12.95
CA ASP A 208 -2.35 1.88 -12.42
C ASP A 208 -1.27 1.97 -11.33
N PHE A 209 -0.16 2.59 -11.66
CA PHE A 209 1.00 2.72 -10.76
C PHE A 209 0.93 4.02 -9.98
N THR A 210 0.84 3.93 -8.65
CA THR A 210 0.72 5.09 -7.76
C THR A 210 2.02 5.30 -6.98
N HIS A 211 2.62 6.48 -7.08
CA HIS A 211 3.81 6.79 -6.29
C HIS A 211 3.48 6.89 -4.79
N VAL A 212 4.39 6.42 -3.92
CA VAL A 212 4.16 6.38 -2.48
C VAL A 212 3.86 7.76 -1.86
N ASP A 213 4.44 8.85 -2.39
CA ASP A 213 4.18 10.21 -1.91
C ASP A 213 2.71 10.61 -2.10
N ASP A 214 2.07 10.18 -3.20
CA ASP A 214 0.65 10.42 -3.43
C ASP A 214 -0.22 9.60 -2.47
N VAL A 215 0.20 8.36 -2.16
CA VAL A 215 -0.45 7.51 -1.15
C VAL A 215 -0.36 8.13 0.24
N VAL A 216 0.81 8.64 0.63
CA VAL A 216 1.02 9.33 1.92
C VAL A 216 0.09 10.53 2.06
N ARG A 217 -0.04 11.36 1.00
CA ARG A 217 -0.97 12.49 1.00
C ARG A 217 -2.43 12.05 1.12
N ALA A 218 -2.82 10.97 0.44
CA ALA A 218 -4.16 10.42 0.55
C ALA A 218 -4.47 9.95 1.98
N CYS A 219 -3.51 9.27 2.64
CA CYS A 219 -3.65 8.83 4.03
C CYS A 219 -3.82 10.02 4.99
N GLU A 220 -2.99 11.05 4.89
CA GLU A 220 -3.10 12.25 5.72
C GLU A 220 -4.44 12.96 5.52
N LEU A 221 -4.88 13.14 4.27
CA LEU A 221 -6.17 13.76 3.96
C LEU A 221 -7.36 12.92 4.44
N ALA A 222 -7.27 11.59 4.37
CA ALA A 222 -8.32 10.72 4.88
C ALA A 222 -8.54 10.89 6.39
N ALA A 223 -7.48 11.08 7.17
CA ALA A 223 -7.57 11.38 8.59
C ALA A 223 -8.05 12.82 8.86
N ASP A 224 -7.47 13.83 8.16
CA ASP A 224 -7.85 15.24 8.33
C ASP A 224 -9.32 15.53 8.02
N HIS A 225 -9.90 14.79 7.07
CA HIS A 225 -11.31 14.91 6.70
C HIS A 225 -12.23 13.91 7.40
N GLU A 226 -11.69 13.12 8.35
CA GLU A 226 -12.43 12.09 9.09
C GLU A 226 -13.27 11.21 8.13
N LEU A 227 -12.62 10.70 7.06
CA LEU A 227 -13.32 9.94 6.04
C LEU A 227 -13.88 8.65 6.61
N GLN A 228 -15.12 8.31 6.17
CA GLN A 228 -15.79 7.07 6.53
C GLN A 228 -16.07 6.22 5.29
N GLY A 229 -15.73 4.92 5.35
CA GLY A 229 -15.98 3.95 4.28
C GLY A 229 -14.75 3.69 3.41
N ILE A 230 -14.98 3.31 2.16
CA ILE A 230 -13.92 2.85 1.26
C ILE A 230 -13.62 3.90 0.19
N TYR A 231 -12.33 4.09 -0.13
CA TYR A 231 -11.85 5.03 -1.13
C TYR A 231 -10.72 4.43 -1.96
N ASN A 232 -10.73 4.68 -3.26
CA ASN A 232 -9.64 4.32 -4.14
C ASN A 232 -8.51 5.35 -4.07
N VAL A 233 -7.27 4.85 -4.09
CA VAL A 233 -6.06 5.66 -4.20
C VAL A 233 -5.23 5.11 -5.35
N GLY A 234 -5.39 5.72 -6.52
CA GLY A 234 -4.77 5.38 -7.78
C GLY A 234 -4.73 6.61 -8.68
N THR A 235 -4.13 6.48 -9.86
CA THR A 235 -3.94 7.63 -10.77
C THR A 235 -5.04 7.79 -11.81
N GLY A 236 -5.84 6.73 -12.05
CA GLY A 236 -6.80 6.70 -13.15
C GLY A 236 -6.15 6.53 -14.52
N GLU A 237 -4.84 6.27 -14.54
CA GLU A 237 -4.08 5.97 -15.75
C GLU A 237 -3.38 4.62 -15.59
N SER A 238 -3.36 3.81 -16.64
CA SER A 238 -2.69 2.52 -16.62
C SER A 238 -1.64 2.43 -17.72
N TYR A 239 -0.54 1.76 -17.39
CA TYR A 239 0.60 1.57 -18.27
C TYR A 239 0.91 0.09 -18.43
N THR A 240 1.26 -0.32 -19.64
CA THR A 240 1.73 -1.68 -19.91
C THR A 240 3.12 -1.90 -19.31
N PHE A 241 3.43 -3.16 -19.05
CA PHE A 241 4.79 -3.51 -18.57
C PHE A 241 5.84 -3.26 -19.66
N ASN A 242 5.48 -3.34 -20.95
CA ASN A 242 6.38 -2.94 -22.04
C ASN A 242 6.67 -1.44 -22.01
N GLU A 243 5.66 -0.57 -21.81
CA GLU A 243 5.86 0.87 -21.67
C GLU A 243 6.74 1.20 -20.46
N MET A 244 6.50 0.53 -19.31
CA MET A 244 7.34 0.69 -18.12
C MET A 244 8.82 0.37 -18.41
N ILE A 245 9.10 -0.74 -19.08
CA ILE A 245 10.47 -1.13 -19.46
C ILE A 245 11.10 -0.12 -20.42
N ALA A 246 10.33 0.38 -21.38
CA ALA A 246 10.82 1.41 -22.30
C ALA A 246 11.19 2.70 -21.54
N MET A 247 10.34 3.17 -20.61
CA MET A 247 10.63 4.33 -19.76
C MET A 247 11.88 4.13 -18.89
N ILE A 248 12.05 2.95 -18.28
CA ILE A 248 13.24 2.64 -17.47
C ILE A 248 14.50 2.66 -18.33
N ASN A 249 14.48 2.04 -19.51
CA ASN A 249 15.61 2.06 -20.44
C ASN A 249 15.98 3.48 -20.86
N ASP A 250 14.99 4.30 -21.20
CA ASP A 250 15.20 5.70 -21.59
C ASP A 250 15.89 6.49 -20.48
N GLU A 251 15.40 6.38 -19.23
CA GLU A 251 15.97 7.10 -18.09
C GLU A 251 17.38 6.62 -17.68
N LEU A 252 17.65 5.33 -17.79
CA LEU A 252 18.98 4.75 -17.49
C LEU A 252 19.96 4.83 -18.67
N GLY A 253 19.51 5.23 -19.87
CA GLY A 253 20.33 5.21 -21.09
C GLY A 253 20.75 3.80 -21.50
N THR A 254 19.90 2.80 -21.24
CA THR A 254 20.12 1.38 -21.54
C THR A 254 19.21 0.92 -22.68
N ASN A 255 19.42 -0.32 -23.15
CA ASN A 255 18.57 -0.97 -24.16
C ASN A 255 18.46 -2.46 -23.82
N VAL A 256 17.89 -2.76 -22.66
CA VAL A 256 17.71 -4.13 -22.17
C VAL A 256 16.33 -4.63 -22.58
N ASP A 257 16.29 -5.63 -23.46
CA ASP A 257 15.03 -6.27 -23.87
C ASP A 257 14.50 -7.20 -22.77
N PRO A 258 13.19 -7.21 -22.50
CA PRO A 258 12.59 -8.17 -21.58
C PRO A 258 12.67 -9.60 -22.13
N LYS A 259 12.47 -10.56 -21.23
CA LYS A 259 12.27 -11.97 -21.57
C LYS A 259 10.79 -12.29 -21.35
N TYR A 260 10.08 -12.65 -22.41
CA TYR A 260 8.69 -13.07 -22.34
C TYR A 260 8.60 -14.54 -21.92
N ILE A 261 7.78 -14.83 -20.90
CA ILE A 261 7.58 -16.17 -20.36
C ILE A 261 6.08 -16.48 -20.21
N GLU A 262 5.73 -17.75 -20.13
CA GLU A 262 4.38 -18.16 -19.81
C GLU A 262 4.03 -17.72 -18.37
N ASN A 263 2.80 -17.25 -18.14
CA ASN A 263 2.36 -16.86 -16.82
C ASN A 263 2.21 -18.08 -15.90
N PRO A 264 2.99 -18.22 -14.82
CA PRO A 264 2.91 -19.37 -13.94
C PRO A 264 1.79 -19.26 -12.90
N LEU A 265 1.15 -18.09 -12.76
CA LEU A 265 0.18 -17.82 -11.72
C LEU A 265 -1.20 -18.31 -12.09
N GLN A 266 -1.87 -19.01 -11.18
CA GLN A 266 -3.24 -19.49 -11.37
C GLN A 266 -4.27 -18.36 -11.31
N VAL A 267 -4.04 -17.38 -10.43
CA VAL A 267 -4.84 -16.17 -10.31
C VAL A 267 -3.93 -14.98 -10.64
N TYR A 268 -4.28 -14.25 -11.66
CA TYR A 268 -3.52 -13.10 -12.12
C TYR A 268 -4.50 -11.99 -12.53
N VAL A 269 -4.24 -10.78 -12.08
CA VAL A 269 -4.94 -9.58 -12.53
C VAL A 269 -4.21 -9.05 -13.74
N HIS A 270 -4.86 -9.03 -14.91
CA HIS A 270 -4.22 -8.55 -16.13
C HIS A 270 -4.23 -7.03 -16.22
N ASP A 271 -5.37 -6.39 -15.94
CA ASP A 271 -5.52 -4.93 -16.05
C ASP A 271 -6.11 -4.31 -14.79
N THR A 272 -5.61 -3.12 -14.41
CA THR A 272 -6.15 -2.33 -13.31
C THR A 272 -6.17 -0.85 -13.65
N MET A 273 -7.27 -0.17 -13.28
CA MET A 273 -7.42 1.28 -13.39
C MET A 273 -8.34 1.79 -12.27
N ALA A 274 -7.95 2.84 -11.58
CA ALA A 274 -8.71 3.44 -10.50
C ALA A 274 -9.74 4.45 -11.03
N ASP A 275 -10.94 4.43 -10.45
CA ASP A 275 -11.77 5.62 -10.37
C ASP A 275 -11.52 6.24 -8.98
N TYR A 276 -10.80 7.36 -8.92
CA TYR A 276 -10.50 8.07 -7.67
C TYR A 276 -11.42 9.27 -7.43
N SER A 277 -12.48 9.43 -8.21
CA SER A 277 -13.38 10.60 -8.13
C SER A 277 -13.97 10.79 -6.73
N LYS A 278 -14.25 9.71 -6.02
CA LYS A 278 -14.84 9.76 -4.67
C LYS A 278 -13.93 10.44 -3.65
N ILE A 279 -12.65 10.10 -3.59
CA ILE A 279 -11.70 10.76 -2.68
C ILE A 279 -11.43 12.20 -3.11
N GLN A 280 -11.37 12.45 -4.43
CA GLN A 280 -11.20 13.79 -4.99
C GLN A 280 -12.35 14.74 -4.60
N GLU A 281 -13.60 14.28 -4.70
CA GLU A 281 -14.78 15.09 -4.37
C GLU A 281 -14.80 15.54 -2.91
N VAL A 282 -14.36 14.67 -1.97
CA VAL A 282 -14.48 14.97 -0.53
C VAL A 282 -13.25 15.63 0.07
N THR A 283 -12.05 15.43 -0.53
CA THR A 283 -10.79 15.94 0.04
C THR A 283 -10.04 16.89 -0.91
N GLY A 284 -10.40 16.91 -2.18
CA GLY A 284 -9.62 17.59 -3.22
C GLY A 284 -8.31 16.84 -3.58
N TRP A 285 -8.14 15.60 -3.11
CA TRP A 285 -6.97 14.79 -3.45
C TRP A 285 -6.94 14.45 -4.93
N GLU A 286 -5.77 14.56 -5.54
CA GLU A 286 -5.48 14.09 -6.90
C GLU A 286 -4.02 13.62 -6.96
N PRO A 287 -3.67 12.64 -7.81
CA PRO A 287 -2.29 12.25 -8.01
C PRO A 287 -1.47 13.44 -8.55
N GLN A 288 -0.28 13.65 -8.00
CA GLN A 288 0.62 14.74 -8.40
C GLN A 288 1.85 14.25 -9.15
N ILE A 289 2.14 12.97 -9.07
CA ILE A 289 3.32 12.36 -9.68
C ILE A 289 2.84 11.46 -10.82
N ASP A 290 3.03 11.90 -12.06
CA ASP A 290 2.77 11.04 -13.21
C ASP A 290 3.78 9.88 -13.27
N PHE A 291 3.40 8.80 -13.96
CA PHE A 291 4.18 7.57 -13.94
C PHE A 291 5.59 7.74 -14.53
N LYS A 292 5.74 8.56 -15.57
CA LYS A 292 7.05 8.82 -16.17
C LYS A 292 7.97 9.57 -15.22
N GLU A 293 7.46 10.58 -14.53
CA GLU A 293 8.22 11.29 -13.47
C GLU A 293 8.59 10.34 -12.34
N GLY A 294 7.66 9.48 -11.91
CA GLY A 294 7.90 8.48 -10.88
C GLY A 294 8.99 7.49 -11.26
N VAL A 295 8.99 6.97 -12.50
CA VAL A 295 10.07 6.12 -13.02
C VAL A 295 11.42 6.85 -13.03
N ALA A 296 11.44 8.12 -13.46
CA ALA A 296 12.65 8.93 -13.42
C ALA A 296 13.20 9.11 -11.99
N ARG A 297 12.33 9.29 -10.98
CA ARG A 297 12.72 9.34 -9.56
C ARG A 297 13.35 8.02 -9.09
N VAL A 298 12.74 6.88 -9.46
CA VAL A 298 13.29 5.55 -9.12
C VAL A 298 14.67 5.35 -9.76
N CYS A 299 14.85 5.71 -11.02
CA CYS A 299 16.11 5.54 -11.76
C CYS A 299 17.25 6.39 -11.20
N LYS A 300 16.97 7.54 -10.55
CA LYS A 300 18.01 8.40 -9.94
C LYS A 300 18.90 7.68 -8.92
N SER A 301 18.39 6.65 -8.25
CA SER A 301 19.18 5.88 -7.28
C SER A 301 20.26 4.99 -7.92
N TYR A 302 20.26 4.87 -9.26
CA TYR A 302 21.21 4.07 -10.06
C TYR A 302 22.13 4.92 -10.93
N GLN A 303 22.02 6.24 -10.90
CA GLN A 303 22.85 7.21 -11.63
C GLN A 303 23.88 7.84 -10.71
#